data_2baa3c4832c01904b8af706f195076a8
#
_entry.id   2baa3c4832c01904b8af706f195076a8
#
_cell.length_a   1.000
_cell.length_b   1.000
_cell.length_c   1.000
_cell.angle_alpha   90.00
_cell.angle_beta   90.00
_cell.angle_gamma   90.00
#
_symmetry.space_group_name_H-M   'P 1'
#
loop_
_entity.id
_entity.type
_entity.pdbx_description
1 polymer ?
#
loop_
_entity_poly.entity_id
_entity_poly.type
_entity_poly.pdbx_seq_one_letter_code
_entity_poly.pdbx_strand_id
1 'polypeptide(L)'
;MTQDLYTQADIKRIRQLLYEEQQGLCALTQLPVEFKDVHLDHEHDSEQLVRGVLHKAANMSLGKIENIAVRYLYWYPYTLPEFLRQVADYLEKEKDTRYRHADWQKRVRVIYNKLNAKQQNKVLTVLGSIEGGNVKSRKELFAKVVLDRNLGYNVIVETIEKENKHGLV
;
A
#
# COMPACT_ATOMS: atom_id res chain seq x y z
N MET A 1 -40.15 6.02 2.60
CA MET A 1 -39.81 7.36 3.17
C MET A 1 -38.46 7.23 3.84
N THR A 2 -37.53 8.15 3.55
CA THR A 2 -36.24 8.21 4.21
C THR A 2 -36.45 8.70 5.63
N GLN A 3 -35.77 8.07 6.59
CA GLN A 3 -35.79 8.48 7.99
C GLN A 3 -34.52 9.30 8.29
N ASP A 4 -34.70 10.56 8.70
CA ASP A 4 -33.60 11.41 9.11
C ASP A 4 -33.10 11.06 10.51
N LEU A 5 -31.77 11.10 10.70
CA LEU A 5 -31.13 10.82 11.98
C LEU A 5 -30.64 12.15 12.60
N TYR A 6 -31.16 12.48 13.77
CA TYR A 6 -30.89 13.76 14.42
C TYR A 6 -29.90 13.68 15.58
N THR A 7 -29.73 12.51 16.16
CA THR A 7 -28.94 12.35 17.40
C THR A 7 -27.93 11.22 17.30
N GLN A 8 -26.91 11.24 18.18
CA GLN A 8 -25.97 10.14 18.33
C GLN A 8 -26.66 8.82 18.75
N ALA A 9 -27.78 8.91 19.43
CA ALA A 9 -28.59 7.74 19.79
C ALA A 9 -29.23 7.12 18.55
N ASP A 10 -29.73 7.93 17.61
CA ASP A 10 -30.27 7.46 16.35
C ASP A 10 -29.19 6.78 15.51
N ILE A 11 -28.02 7.41 15.38
CA ILE A 11 -26.87 6.85 14.67
C ILE A 11 -26.46 5.52 15.27
N LYS A 12 -26.39 5.39 16.60
CA LYS A 12 -26.04 4.15 17.28
C LYS A 12 -27.08 3.05 17.01
N ARG A 13 -28.37 3.42 17.07
CA ARG A 13 -29.49 2.48 16.82
C ARG A 13 -29.45 1.96 15.37
N ILE A 14 -29.30 2.84 14.39
CA ILE A 14 -29.26 2.45 12.98
C ILE A 14 -27.98 1.65 12.67
N ARG A 15 -26.84 2.01 13.26
CA ARG A 15 -25.62 1.24 13.14
C ARG A 15 -25.78 -0.20 13.66
N GLN A 16 -26.48 -0.38 14.79
CA GLN A 16 -26.76 -1.73 15.33
C GLN A 16 -27.68 -2.51 14.39
N LEU A 17 -28.77 -1.89 13.93
CA LEU A 17 -29.72 -2.50 13.02
C LEU A 17 -29.04 -3.01 11.73
N LEU A 18 -28.28 -2.12 11.06
CA LEU A 18 -27.60 -2.47 9.83
C LEU A 18 -26.48 -3.51 10.03
N TYR A 19 -25.81 -3.49 11.19
CA TYR A 19 -24.84 -4.52 11.54
C TYR A 19 -25.49 -5.93 11.63
N GLU A 20 -26.68 -6.01 12.21
CA GLU A 20 -27.46 -7.24 12.30
C GLU A 20 -27.97 -7.69 10.93
N GLU A 21 -28.53 -6.77 10.14
CA GLU A 21 -28.98 -7.04 8.76
C GLU A 21 -27.83 -7.50 7.86
N GLN A 22 -26.63 -6.97 8.05
CA GLN A 22 -25.40 -7.36 7.34
C GLN A 22 -24.73 -8.61 7.94
N GLN A 23 -25.37 -9.27 8.95
CA GLN A 23 -24.87 -10.49 9.59
C GLN A 23 -23.46 -10.36 10.17
N GLY A 24 -23.11 -9.19 10.70
CA GLY A 24 -21.79 -8.91 11.24
C GLY A 24 -20.69 -8.75 10.20
N LEU A 25 -21.04 -8.56 8.94
CA LEU A 25 -20.07 -8.36 7.84
C LEU A 25 -19.92 -6.88 7.50
N CYS A 26 -18.71 -6.49 7.12
CA CYS A 26 -18.45 -5.18 6.51
C CYS A 26 -19.06 -5.14 5.11
N ALA A 27 -19.93 -4.17 4.82
CA ALA A 27 -20.60 -4.08 3.52
C ALA A 27 -19.62 -3.93 2.34
N LEU A 28 -18.46 -3.30 2.54
CA LEU A 28 -17.46 -3.11 1.49
C LEU A 28 -16.61 -4.37 1.24
N THR A 29 -16.13 -5.01 2.31
CA THR A 29 -15.13 -6.09 2.18
C THR A 29 -15.72 -7.47 2.29
N GLN A 30 -16.96 -7.60 2.75
CA GLN A 30 -17.65 -8.86 3.07
C GLN A 30 -16.92 -9.72 4.12
N LEU A 31 -15.98 -9.11 4.86
CA LEU A 31 -15.27 -9.79 5.94
C LEU A 31 -15.99 -9.59 7.27
N PRO A 32 -15.94 -10.59 8.20
CA PRO A 32 -16.47 -10.45 9.55
C PRO A 32 -15.82 -9.27 10.28
N VAL A 33 -16.62 -8.54 11.06
CA VAL A 33 -16.15 -7.39 11.85
C VAL A 33 -16.84 -7.36 13.22
N GLU A 34 -16.11 -7.02 14.28
CA GLU A 34 -16.72 -6.83 15.59
C GLU A 34 -17.49 -5.51 15.68
N PHE A 35 -18.63 -5.49 16.35
CA PHE A 35 -19.48 -4.29 16.44
C PHE A 35 -18.74 -3.04 16.95
N LYS A 36 -17.76 -3.20 17.85
CA LYS A 36 -16.93 -2.08 18.33
C LYS A 36 -16.10 -1.39 17.25
N ASP A 37 -15.79 -2.11 16.16
CA ASP A 37 -14.93 -1.64 15.06
C ASP A 37 -15.71 -1.25 13.81
N VAL A 38 -17.06 -1.19 13.87
CA VAL A 38 -17.88 -0.74 12.74
C VAL A 38 -18.21 0.75 12.82
N HIS A 39 -18.29 1.37 11.65
CA HIS A 39 -18.75 2.73 11.46
C HIS A 39 -19.95 2.73 10.52
N LEU A 40 -20.91 3.61 10.79
CA LEU A 40 -22.00 3.90 9.86
C LEU A 40 -21.42 4.72 8.71
N ASP A 41 -21.51 4.21 7.52
CA ASP A 41 -21.05 4.85 6.29
C ASP A 41 -22.20 5.56 5.58
N HIS A 42 -21.92 6.69 4.96
CA HIS A 42 -22.90 7.49 4.24
C HIS A 42 -22.25 8.20 3.04
N GLU A 43 -23.06 8.61 2.10
CA GLU A 43 -22.62 9.41 0.96
C GLU A 43 -22.19 10.81 1.40
N HIS A 44 -21.17 11.36 0.72
CA HIS A 44 -20.65 12.71 0.99
C HIS A 44 -21.20 13.75 -0.01
N ASP A 45 -22.42 13.53 -0.48
CA ASP A 45 -23.19 14.45 -1.34
C ASP A 45 -24.21 15.27 -0.52
N SER A 46 -25.15 15.93 -1.20
CA SER A 46 -26.19 16.74 -0.58
C SER A 46 -27.20 15.93 0.23
N GLU A 47 -27.41 14.66 -0.10
CA GLU A 47 -28.43 13.81 0.53
C GLU A 47 -27.90 13.06 1.74
N GLN A 48 -26.60 12.76 1.78
CA GLN A 48 -25.91 12.05 2.86
C GLN A 48 -26.56 10.72 3.26
N LEU A 49 -27.06 9.99 2.26
CA LEU A 49 -27.75 8.72 2.49
C LEU A 49 -26.83 7.67 3.07
N VAL A 50 -27.32 6.93 4.05
CA VAL A 50 -26.60 5.82 4.68
C VAL A 50 -26.43 4.67 3.66
N ARG A 51 -25.20 4.20 3.50
CA ARG A 51 -24.85 3.08 2.60
C ARG A 51 -24.72 1.73 3.32
N GLY A 52 -24.46 1.76 4.62
CA GLY A 52 -24.30 0.54 5.42
C GLY A 52 -23.32 0.71 6.56
N VAL A 53 -22.89 -0.41 7.16
CA VAL A 53 -21.81 -0.40 8.16
C VAL A 53 -20.54 -1.02 7.59
N LEU A 54 -19.41 -0.34 7.83
CA LEU A 54 -18.08 -0.75 7.37
C LEU A 54 -17.15 -0.93 8.56
N HIS A 55 -16.15 -1.81 8.41
CA HIS A 55 -15.01 -1.79 9.30
C HIS A 55 -14.33 -0.41 9.27
N LYS A 56 -13.91 0.12 10.41
CA LYS A 56 -13.34 1.48 10.53
C LYS A 56 -12.21 1.78 9.53
N ALA A 57 -11.33 0.80 9.28
CA ALA A 57 -10.25 0.97 8.30
C ALA A 57 -10.77 1.02 6.86
N ALA A 58 -11.80 0.23 6.52
CA ALA A 58 -12.44 0.26 5.21
C ALA A 58 -13.15 1.59 4.98
N ASN A 59 -13.90 2.08 5.97
CA ASN A 59 -14.55 3.40 5.94
C ASN A 59 -13.53 4.54 5.72
N MET A 60 -12.44 4.54 6.51
CA MET A 60 -11.38 5.55 6.33
C MET A 60 -10.70 5.47 4.95
N SER A 61 -10.52 4.27 4.42
CA SER A 61 -9.90 4.07 3.10
C SER A 61 -10.82 4.57 1.99
N LEU A 62 -12.11 4.25 2.07
CA LEU A 62 -13.12 4.73 1.13
C LEU A 62 -13.19 6.27 1.11
N GLY A 63 -13.28 6.90 2.28
CA GLY A 63 -13.29 8.37 2.36
C GLY A 63 -12.03 9.03 1.79
N LYS A 64 -10.85 8.39 1.93
CA LYS A 64 -9.63 8.88 1.26
C LYS A 64 -9.71 8.75 -0.25
N ILE A 65 -10.26 7.66 -0.77
CA ILE A 65 -10.45 7.45 -2.21
C ILE A 65 -11.41 8.49 -2.77
N GLU A 66 -12.54 8.73 -2.11
CA GLU A 66 -13.52 9.75 -2.49
C GLU A 66 -12.89 11.15 -2.51
N ASN A 67 -12.12 11.50 -1.47
CA ASN A 67 -11.39 12.77 -1.42
C ASN A 67 -10.33 12.92 -2.52
N ILE A 68 -9.63 11.83 -2.88
CA ILE A 68 -8.68 11.83 -4.01
C ILE A 68 -9.43 12.06 -5.32
N ALA A 69 -10.58 11.44 -5.49
CA ALA A 69 -11.41 11.61 -6.68
C ALA A 69 -11.80 13.08 -6.88
N VAL A 70 -12.33 13.73 -5.83
CA VAL A 70 -12.68 15.16 -5.88
C VAL A 70 -11.48 16.05 -6.27
N ARG A 71 -10.28 15.75 -5.75
CA ARG A 71 -9.09 16.59 -5.97
C ARG A 71 -8.41 16.38 -7.32
N TYR A 72 -8.34 15.13 -7.78
CA TYR A 72 -7.43 14.75 -8.87
C TYR A 72 -8.14 14.15 -10.09
N LEU A 73 -9.43 13.77 -10.00
CA LEU A 73 -10.17 13.20 -11.11
C LEU A 73 -11.13 14.19 -11.78
N TYR A 74 -11.01 15.50 -11.53
CA TYR A 74 -11.85 16.53 -12.15
C TYR A 74 -11.77 16.56 -13.69
N TRP A 75 -10.71 16.00 -14.25
CA TRP A 75 -10.51 15.86 -15.70
C TRP A 75 -11.09 14.57 -16.28
N TYR A 76 -11.47 13.63 -15.41
CA TYR A 76 -11.97 12.32 -15.82
C TYR A 76 -13.48 12.40 -16.08
N PRO A 77 -13.96 11.98 -17.28
CA PRO A 77 -15.33 12.23 -17.70
C PRO A 77 -16.36 11.23 -17.15
N TYR A 78 -15.91 10.27 -16.36
CA TYR A 78 -16.76 9.20 -15.83
C TYR A 78 -16.85 9.26 -14.30
N THR A 79 -17.65 8.36 -13.72
CA THR A 79 -17.85 8.28 -12.27
C THR A 79 -16.66 7.65 -11.55
N LEU A 80 -16.53 7.90 -10.25
CA LEU A 80 -15.52 7.25 -9.42
C LEU A 80 -15.58 5.70 -9.46
N PRO A 81 -16.75 5.03 -9.38
CA PRO A 81 -16.84 3.58 -9.54
C PRO A 81 -16.30 3.07 -10.88
N GLU A 82 -16.53 3.78 -11.97
CA GLU A 82 -15.98 3.43 -13.30
C GLU A 82 -14.46 3.57 -13.33
N PHE A 83 -13.94 4.67 -12.77
CA PHE A 83 -12.49 4.85 -12.63
C PHE A 83 -11.85 3.72 -11.80
N LEU A 84 -12.46 3.33 -10.68
CA LEU A 84 -11.93 2.27 -9.82
C LEU A 84 -11.92 0.90 -10.52
N ARG A 85 -12.92 0.59 -11.35
CA ARG A 85 -12.90 -0.63 -12.18
C ARG A 85 -11.74 -0.60 -13.16
N GLN A 86 -11.53 0.52 -13.86
CA GLN A 86 -10.40 0.67 -14.77
C GLN A 86 -9.05 0.59 -14.06
N VAL A 87 -8.94 1.10 -12.82
CA VAL A 87 -7.74 0.93 -11.98
C VAL A 87 -7.51 -0.54 -11.66
N ALA A 88 -8.56 -1.28 -11.28
CA ALA A 88 -8.45 -2.70 -11.00
C ALA A 88 -7.96 -3.46 -12.25
N ASP A 89 -8.63 -3.27 -13.39
CA ASP A 89 -8.25 -3.88 -14.67
C ASP A 89 -6.80 -3.55 -15.07
N TYR A 90 -6.36 -2.31 -14.84
CA TYR A 90 -4.99 -1.88 -15.14
C TYR A 90 -3.97 -2.56 -14.23
N LEU A 91 -4.27 -2.73 -12.94
CA LEU A 91 -3.37 -3.37 -11.98
C LEU A 91 -3.27 -4.89 -12.18
N GLU A 92 -4.32 -5.50 -12.73
CA GLU A 92 -4.36 -6.95 -13.05
C GLU A 92 -3.64 -7.29 -14.36
N LYS A 93 -3.42 -6.31 -15.24
CA LYS A 93 -2.67 -6.56 -16.49
C LYS A 93 -1.29 -7.15 -16.21
N GLU A 94 -0.88 -8.04 -17.10
CA GLU A 94 0.50 -8.53 -17.12
C GLU A 94 1.49 -7.37 -17.23
N LYS A 95 2.49 -7.42 -16.39
CA LYS A 95 3.54 -6.38 -16.36
C LYS A 95 4.49 -6.61 -17.51
N ASP A 96 4.88 -5.54 -18.18
CA ASP A 96 5.96 -5.62 -19.18
C ASP A 96 7.30 -5.89 -18.46
N THR A 97 7.75 -7.12 -18.55
CA THR A 97 8.99 -7.58 -17.91
C THR A 97 10.26 -7.16 -18.64
N ARG A 98 10.15 -6.60 -19.86
CA ARG A 98 11.29 -6.11 -20.65
C ARG A 98 11.95 -4.89 -20.02
N TYR A 99 11.20 -4.10 -19.27
CA TYR A 99 11.68 -2.84 -18.69
C TYR A 99 11.51 -2.83 -17.18
N ARG A 100 12.48 -2.22 -16.50
CA ARG A 100 12.43 -1.98 -15.06
C ARG A 100 12.65 -0.48 -14.82
N HIS A 101 11.72 0.14 -14.10
CA HIS A 101 11.80 1.56 -13.75
C HIS A 101 13.04 1.84 -12.90
N ALA A 102 13.73 2.97 -13.14
CA ALA A 102 14.99 3.34 -12.46
C ALA A 102 14.90 3.40 -10.93
N ASP A 103 13.72 3.54 -10.36
CA ASP A 103 13.50 3.53 -8.90
C ASP A 103 13.91 2.21 -8.22
N TRP A 104 14.16 1.12 -8.97
CA TRP A 104 14.72 -0.09 -8.41
C TRP A 104 16.02 0.17 -7.65
N GLN A 105 16.83 1.11 -8.14
CA GLN A 105 18.10 1.48 -7.51
C GLN A 105 17.89 2.04 -6.09
N LYS A 106 16.84 2.84 -5.87
CA LYS A 106 16.48 3.33 -4.53
C LYS A 106 16.05 2.16 -3.63
N ARG A 107 15.26 1.22 -4.16
CA ARG A 107 14.77 0.05 -3.40
C ARG A 107 15.92 -0.83 -2.91
N VAL A 108 16.86 -1.19 -3.77
CA VAL A 108 18.01 -2.03 -3.37
C VAL A 108 18.90 -1.34 -2.34
N ARG A 109 19.07 -0.01 -2.42
CA ARG A 109 19.80 0.76 -1.40
C ARG A 109 19.10 0.70 -0.04
N VAL A 110 17.77 0.78 -0.01
CA VAL A 110 17.00 0.64 1.24
C VAL A 110 17.20 -0.75 1.86
N ILE A 111 17.17 -1.83 1.04
CA ILE A 111 17.36 -3.20 1.52
C ILE A 111 18.80 -3.40 2.02
N TYR A 112 19.79 -2.97 1.24
CA TYR A 112 21.21 -3.02 1.62
C TYR A 112 21.49 -2.28 2.94
N ASN A 113 20.87 -1.12 3.16
CA ASN A 113 21.07 -0.34 4.38
C ASN A 113 20.51 -1.01 5.65
N LYS A 114 19.66 -2.03 5.53
CA LYS A 114 19.16 -2.84 6.65
C LYS A 114 20.16 -3.92 7.09
N LEU A 115 21.13 -4.25 6.26
CA LEU A 115 22.17 -5.21 6.57
C LEU A 115 23.14 -4.64 7.61
N ASN A 116 23.74 -5.51 8.46
CA ASN A 116 24.81 -5.12 9.33
C ASN A 116 26.13 -4.87 8.57
N ALA A 117 27.14 -4.29 9.24
CA ALA A 117 28.40 -3.90 8.59
C ALA A 117 29.14 -5.05 7.89
N LYS A 118 29.16 -6.25 8.50
CA LYS A 118 29.81 -7.45 7.95
C LYS A 118 29.10 -7.91 6.68
N GLN A 119 27.76 -7.97 6.71
CA GLN A 119 26.93 -8.34 5.55
C GLN A 119 27.08 -7.32 4.43
N GLN A 120 27.06 -6.01 4.75
CA GLN A 120 27.26 -4.94 3.76
C GLN A 120 28.60 -5.09 3.04
N ASN A 121 29.69 -5.33 3.76
CA ASN A 121 31.00 -5.53 3.15
C ASN A 121 31.04 -6.79 2.29
N LYS A 122 30.44 -7.89 2.75
CA LYS A 122 30.38 -9.12 1.96
C LYS A 122 29.60 -8.92 0.64
N VAL A 123 28.47 -8.20 0.68
CA VAL A 123 27.74 -7.82 -0.54
C VAL A 123 28.64 -7.00 -1.49
N LEU A 124 29.36 -6.01 -0.96
CA LEU A 124 30.27 -5.19 -1.76
C LEU A 124 31.34 -6.05 -2.44
N THR A 125 32.00 -6.92 -1.68
CA THR A 125 33.05 -7.81 -2.20
C THR A 125 32.51 -8.77 -3.28
N VAL A 126 31.35 -9.39 -3.05
CA VAL A 126 30.71 -10.30 -4.03
C VAL A 126 30.35 -9.56 -5.32
N LEU A 127 29.95 -8.30 -5.22
CA LEU A 127 29.63 -7.45 -6.40
C LEU A 127 30.85 -6.74 -7.00
N GLY A 128 32.05 -7.17 -6.64
CA GLY A 128 33.30 -6.69 -7.25
C GLY A 128 33.80 -5.33 -6.71
N SER A 129 33.27 -4.86 -5.58
CA SER A 129 33.74 -3.65 -4.91
C SER A 129 34.69 -3.95 -3.77
N ILE A 130 35.36 -2.92 -3.25
CA ILE A 130 36.17 -2.99 -2.03
C ILE A 130 35.29 -2.87 -0.78
N GLU A 131 35.80 -3.30 0.36
CA GLU A 131 35.14 -3.12 1.64
C GLU A 131 35.14 -1.64 2.10
N GLY A 132 34.05 -1.23 2.73
CA GLY A 132 33.92 0.10 3.31
C GLY A 132 34.19 0.10 4.82
N GLY A 133 35.10 0.99 5.28
CA GLY A 133 35.49 1.06 6.69
C GLY A 133 34.40 1.59 7.62
N ASN A 134 33.50 2.45 7.15
CA ASN A 134 32.43 3.04 7.94
C ASN A 134 31.09 3.05 7.16
N VAL A 135 30.01 3.46 7.83
CA VAL A 135 28.66 3.49 7.24
C VAL A 135 28.61 4.36 5.99
N LYS A 136 29.25 5.51 5.98
CA LYS A 136 29.25 6.44 4.85
C LYS A 136 29.94 5.81 3.64
N SER A 137 31.18 5.30 3.85
CA SER A 137 31.94 4.67 2.76
C SER A 137 31.23 3.46 2.16
N ARG A 138 30.62 2.59 2.99
CA ARG A 138 29.82 1.46 2.48
C ARG A 138 28.65 1.88 1.62
N LYS A 139 27.91 2.93 2.02
CA LYS A 139 26.80 3.47 1.24
C LYS A 139 27.25 4.10 -0.10
N GLU A 140 28.36 4.81 -0.10
CA GLU A 140 28.94 5.41 -1.29
C GLU A 140 29.43 4.34 -2.28
N LEU A 141 30.12 3.31 -1.79
CA LEU A 141 30.58 2.18 -2.60
C LEU A 141 29.38 1.43 -3.20
N PHE A 142 28.38 1.12 -2.40
CA PHE A 142 27.19 0.43 -2.90
C PHE A 142 26.41 1.29 -3.91
N ALA A 143 26.37 2.61 -3.73
CA ALA A 143 25.75 3.50 -4.70
C ALA A 143 26.46 3.43 -6.08
N LYS A 144 27.81 3.29 -6.11
CA LYS A 144 28.57 3.09 -7.34
C LYS A 144 28.28 1.71 -7.97
N VAL A 145 28.23 0.66 -7.16
CA VAL A 145 27.85 -0.69 -7.60
C VAL A 145 26.48 -0.72 -8.28
N VAL A 146 25.49 -0.05 -7.69
CA VAL A 146 24.12 0.01 -8.26
C VAL A 146 24.06 0.78 -9.58
N LEU A 147 25.01 1.68 -9.83
CA LEU A 147 25.11 2.43 -11.08
C LEU A 147 25.91 1.70 -12.17
N ASP A 148 26.59 0.61 -11.83
CA ASP A 148 27.31 -0.21 -12.81
C ASP A 148 26.30 -0.96 -13.71
N ARG A 149 26.30 -0.58 -14.98
CA ARG A 149 25.38 -1.16 -15.98
C ARG A 149 25.66 -2.65 -16.30
N ASN A 150 26.82 -3.15 -15.93
CA ASN A 150 27.18 -4.55 -16.08
C ASN A 150 26.56 -5.43 -14.97
N LEU A 151 26.15 -4.81 -13.86
CA LEU A 151 25.48 -5.49 -12.75
C LEU A 151 23.97 -5.29 -12.87
N GLY A 152 23.26 -6.32 -13.30
CA GLY A 152 21.80 -6.31 -13.38
C GLY A 152 21.12 -6.35 -12.00
N TYR A 153 19.87 -5.88 -11.94
CA TYR A 153 19.03 -5.90 -10.73
C TYR A 153 19.03 -7.27 -10.02
N ASN A 154 18.86 -8.35 -10.78
CA ASN A 154 18.72 -9.69 -10.20
C ASN A 154 20.00 -10.10 -9.44
N VAL A 155 21.17 -9.87 -10.02
CA VAL A 155 22.48 -10.19 -9.40
C VAL A 155 22.63 -9.43 -8.06
N ILE A 156 22.26 -8.15 -8.04
CA ILE A 156 22.37 -7.31 -6.83
C ILE A 156 21.38 -7.78 -5.74
N VAL A 157 20.13 -8.04 -6.12
CA VAL A 157 19.09 -8.45 -5.16
C VAL A 157 19.38 -9.83 -4.60
N GLU A 158 19.71 -10.82 -5.43
CA GLU A 158 20.06 -12.17 -4.98
C GLU A 158 21.26 -12.17 -4.02
N THR A 159 22.26 -11.33 -4.31
CA THR A 159 23.42 -11.17 -3.41
C THR A 159 23.00 -10.63 -2.06
N ILE A 160 22.15 -9.60 -2.02
CA ILE A 160 21.64 -9.02 -0.76
C ILE A 160 20.82 -10.04 0.01
N GLU A 161 19.92 -10.77 -0.67
CA GLU A 161 19.03 -11.74 -0.03
C GLU A 161 19.79 -12.93 0.56
N LYS A 162 20.82 -13.44 -0.13
CA LYS A 162 21.69 -14.48 0.41
C LYS A 162 22.33 -14.06 1.73
N GLU A 163 22.85 -12.84 1.79
CA GLU A 163 23.48 -12.33 3.01
C GLU A 163 22.48 -12.02 4.12
N ASN A 164 21.26 -11.62 3.78
CA ASN A 164 20.21 -11.38 4.77
C ASN A 164 19.73 -12.68 5.44
N LYS A 165 19.63 -13.79 4.70
CA LYS A 165 19.25 -15.10 5.22
C LYS A 165 20.31 -15.70 6.16
N HIS A 166 21.58 -15.43 5.93
CA HIS A 166 22.68 -15.89 6.80
C HIS A 166 22.84 -15.11 8.10
N GLY A 167 22.08 -14.03 8.31
CA GLY A 167 22.08 -13.24 9.54
C GLY A 167 20.98 -13.61 10.55
N LEU A 168 20.19 -14.66 10.26
CA LEU A 168 19.12 -15.17 11.13
C LEU A 168 19.48 -16.49 11.84
N VAL A 169 20.77 -16.83 11.94
CA VAL A 169 21.29 -17.97 12.72
C VAL A 169 22.04 -17.44 13.93
#